data_6cb4baecf7423784715abeab58ba8c56
#
_entry.id   6cb4baecf7423784715abeab58ba8c56
#
_cell.length_a   1.000
_cell.length_b   1.000
_cell.length_c   1.000
_cell.angle_alpha   90.00
_cell.angle_beta   90.00
_cell.angle_gamma   90.00
#
_symmetry.space_group_name_H-M   'P 1'
#
loop_
_entity.id
_entity.type
_entity.pdbx_description
1 polymer ?
#
loop_
_entity_poly.entity_id
_entity_poly.type
_entity_poly.pdbx_seq_one_letter_code
_entity_poly.pdbx_strand_id
1 'polypeptide(L)'
;MTTSFADYVAQQDARNTIQLNVRKWTMMLCDALEHNFTEYTVRAHKRSANLADRVEDKAYHEMKIKEAQEKCAVKFTFEEGRKYFKVMFRDSGGSNSVHAFVDRKTGEVYKPASFKAPAKHVRFDLRIIEQREWVLKNCDWAGDYLYMKGWHLKKNFCSLHLSFGFYIGEHV
;
A
#
# COMPACT_ATOMS: atom_id res chain seq x y z
N MET A 1 5.70 -37.47 13.92
CA MET A 1 6.21 -36.59 14.99
C MET A 1 5.00 -36.04 15.73
N THR A 2 4.84 -36.37 17.00
CA THR A 2 3.76 -35.88 17.87
C THR A 2 4.23 -34.56 18.47
N THR A 3 3.58 -33.48 18.14
CA THR A 3 3.80 -32.18 18.78
C THR A 3 3.28 -32.21 20.22
N SER A 4 4.07 -31.74 21.19
CA SER A 4 3.61 -31.61 22.56
C SER A 4 2.53 -30.55 22.67
N PHE A 5 1.68 -30.61 23.72
CA PHE A 5 0.66 -29.59 23.98
C PHE A 5 1.29 -28.19 24.18
N ALA A 6 2.45 -28.14 24.84
CA ALA A 6 3.19 -26.88 25.03
C ALA A 6 3.64 -26.26 23.69
N ASP A 7 4.17 -27.09 22.77
CA ASP A 7 4.55 -26.64 21.43
C ASP A 7 3.34 -26.17 20.62
N TYR A 8 2.19 -26.85 20.76
CA TYR A 8 0.96 -26.44 20.11
C TYR A 8 0.50 -25.05 20.59
N VAL A 9 0.50 -24.81 21.91
CA VAL A 9 0.13 -23.51 22.50
C VAL A 9 1.08 -22.41 22.03
N ALA A 10 2.40 -22.64 22.10
CA ALA A 10 3.38 -21.66 21.64
C ALA A 10 3.21 -21.30 20.14
N GLN A 11 2.87 -22.28 19.31
CA GLN A 11 2.57 -22.05 17.90
C GLN A 11 1.29 -21.24 17.70
N GLN A 12 0.26 -21.38 18.55
CA GLN A 12 -0.96 -20.59 18.46
C GLN A 12 -0.69 -19.10 18.77
N ASP A 13 0.08 -18.82 19.81
CA ASP A 13 0.44 -17.44 20.18
C ASP A 13 1.26 -16.76 19.09
N ALA A 14 2.22 -17.46 18.49
CA ALA A 14 2.97 -16.95 17.35
C ALA A 14 2.07 -16.65 16.15
N ARG A 15 1.11 -17.54 15.82
CA ARG A 15 0.15 -17.34 14.75
C ARG A 15 -0.76 -16.14 15.00
N ASN A 16 -1.25 -15.99 16.24
CA ASN A 16 -2.09 -14.85 16.64
C ASN A 16 -1.32 -13.54 16.50
N THR A 17 -0.07 -13.50 16.94
CA THR A 17 0.81 -12.35 16.81
C THR A 17 1.01 -11.95 15.34
N ILE A 18 1.25 -12.93 14.44
CA ILE A 18 1.39 -12.67 13.00
C ILE A 18 0.09 -12.06 12.45
N GLN A 19 -1.07 -12.62 12.78
CA GLN A 19 -2.35 -12.09 12.28
C GLN A 19 -2.64 -10.67 12.78
N LEU A 20 -2.31 -10.35 14.03
CA LEU A 20 -2.43 -9.00 14.57
C LEU A 20 -1.51 -8.02 13.83
N ASN A 21 -0.28 -8.42 13.57
CA ASN A 21 0.67 -7.61 12.80
C ASN A 21 0.20 -7.40 11.36
N VAL A 22 -0.28 -8.43 10.68
CA VAL A 22 -0.84 -8.31 9.32
C VAL A 22 -2.02 -7.37 9.30
N ARG A 23 -2.90 -7.44 10.30
CA ARG A 23 -4.02 -6.49 10.44
C ARG A 23 -3.52 -5.06 10.57
N LYS A 24 -2.54 -4.82 11.46
CA LYS A 24 -1.92 -3.51 11.64
C LYS A 24 -1.31 -2.97 10.34
N TRP A 25 -0.54 -3.80 9.62
CA TRP A 25 0.07 -3.40 8.35
C TRP A 25 -0.98 -3.13 7.26
N THR A 26 -2.11 -3.85 7.27
CA THR A 26 -3.22 -3.56 6.36
C THR A 26 -3.87 -2.21 6.68
N MET A 27 -4.00 -1.84 7.96
CA MET A 27 -4.45 -0.48 8.35
C MET A 27 -3.48 0.57 7.83
N MET A 28 -2.17 0.39 8.06
CA MET A 28 -1.14 1.31 7.56
C MET A 28 -1.18 1.45 6.04
N LEU A 29 -1.50 0.38 5.31
CA LEU A 29 -1.68 0.45 3.86
C LEU A 29 -2.90 1.30 3.48
N CYS A 30 -4.02 1.17 4.20
CA CYS A 30 -5.19 2.03 3.97
C CYS A 30 -4.85 3.50 4.19
N ASP A 31 -4.17 3.82 5.29
CA ASP A 31 -3.74 5.20 5.61
C ASP A 31 -2.79 5.76 4.54
N ALA A 32 -1.84 4.95 4.08
CA ALA A 32 -0.91 5.36 3.01
C ALA A 32 -1.61 5.62 1.67
N LEU A 33 -2.65 4.85 1.33
CA LEU A 33 -3.46 5.06 0.13
C LEU A 33 -4.30 6.34 0.22
N GLU A 34 -4.89 6.64 1.38
CA GLU A 34 -5.62 7.90 1.62
C GLU A 34 -4.67 9.10 1.50
N HIS A 35 -3.48 9.00 2.07
CA HIS A 35 -2.46 10.04 1.96
C HIS A 35 -2.03 10.27 0.50
N ASN A 36 -1.77 9.20 -0.25
CA ASN A 36 -1.42 9.28 -1.66
C ASN A 36 -2.53 9.93 -2.51
N PHE A 37 -3.80 9.60 -2.24
CA PHE A 37 -4.93 10.25 -2.92
C PHE A 37 -5.00 11.75 -2.62
N THR A 38 -4.81 12.12 -1.36
CA THR A 38 -4.76 13.53 -0.95
C THR A 38 -3.65 14.29 -1.68
N GLU A 39 -2.43 13.74 -1.71
CA GLU A 39 -1.31 14.34 -2.46
C GLU A 39 -1.58 14.44 -3.96
N TYR A 40 -2.20 13.41 -4.55
CA TYR A 40 -2.61 13.44 -5.95
C TYR A 40 -3.59 14.59 -6.23
N THR A 41 -4.61 14.72 -5.40
CA THR A 41 -5.64 15.78 -5.52
C THR A 41 -5.03 17.16 -5.38
N VAL A 42 -4.18 17.37 -4.36
CA VAL A 42 -3.46 18.64 -4.15
C VAL A 42 -2.59 18.98 -5.36
N ARG A 43 -1.82 18.00 -5.88
CA ARG A 43 -0.98 18.21 -7.07
C ARG A 43 -1.80 18.54 -8.33
N ALA A 44 -2.96 17.90 -8.50
CA ALA A 44 -3.86 18.16 -9.62
C ALA A 44 -4.40 19.60 -9.57
N HIS A 45 -4.93 20.01 -8.41
CA HIS A 45 -5.44 21.37 -8.24
C HIS A 45 -4.34 22.45 -8.33
N LYS A 46 -3.15 22.22 -7.80
CA LYS A 46 -2.00 23.13 -7.98
C LYS A 46 -1.66 23.34 -9.46
N ARG A 47 -1.65 22.26 -10.24
CA ARG A 47 -1.43 22.37 -11.70
C ARG A 47 -2.51 23.20 -12.38
N SER A 48 -3.77 22.93 -12.07
CA SER A 48 -4.89 23.68 -12.63
C SER A 48 -4.87 25.16 -12.23
N ALA A 49 -4.55 25.47 -10.97
CA ALA A 49 -4.40 26.85 -10.51
C ALA A 49 -3.28 27.60 -11.26
N ASN A 50 -2.16 26.93 -11.55
CA ASN A 50 -1.06 27.55 -12.30
C ASN A 50 -1.38 27.78 -13.78
N LEU A 51 -2.32 27.04 -14.35
CA LEU A 51 -2.78 27.18 -15.74
C LEU A 51 -4.00 28.08 -15.87
N ALA A 52 -4.64 28.50 -14.76
CA ALA A 52 -5.82 29.29 -14.77
C ALA A 52 -5.47 30.74 -15.07
N ASP A 53 -6.16 31.36 -16.05
CA ASP A 53 -6.00 32.77 -16.40
C ASP A 53 -6.86 33.68 -15.52
N ARG A 54 -8.01 33.16 -15.04
CA ARG A 54 -8.95 33.93 -14.21
C ARG A 54 -8.62 33.82 -12.74
N VAL A 55 -8.75 34.93 -12.03
CA VAL A 55 -8.55 35.01 -10.57
C VAL A 55 -9.53 34.10 -9.82
N GLU A 56 -10.78 34.05 -10.29
CA GLU A 56 -11.83 33.20 -9.71
C GLU A 56 -11.51 31.70 -9.78
N ASP A 57 -10.95 31.24 -10.91
CA ASP A 57 -10.55 29.87 -11.10
C ASP A 57 -9.38 29.51 -10.18
N LYS A 58 -8.41 30.39 -9.97
CA LYS A 58 -7.32 30.22 -9.01
C LYS A 58 -7.84 30.10 -7.60
N ALA A 59 -8.73 30.99 -7.18
CA ALA A 59 -9.33 30.95 -5.85
C ALA A 59 -10.12 29.64 -5.60
N TYR A 60 -10.86 29.17 -6.61
CA TYR A 60 -11.55 27.87 -6.55
C TYR A 60 -10.57 26.72 -6.32
N HIS A 61 -9.47 26.65 -7.07
CA HIS A 61 -8.48 25.58 -6.90
C HIS A 61 -7.75 25.67 -5.56
N GLU A 62 -7.46 26.85 -5.05
CA GLU A 62 -6.87 27.06 -3.73
C GLU A 62 -7.81 26.60 -2.61
N MET A 63 -9.10 26.87 -2.73
CA MET A 63 -10.12 26.35 -1.81
C MET A 63 -10.14 24.81 -1.83
N LYS A 64 -10.12 24.20 -3.01
CA LYS A 64 -10.10 22.72 -3.16
C LYS A 64 -8.83 22.08 -2.60
N ILE A 65 -7.69 22.75 -2.66
CA ILE A 65 -6.45 22.29 -2.02
C ILE A 65 -6.63 22.24 -0.50
N LYS A 66 -7.20 23.29 0.10
CA LYS A 66 -7.46 23.33 1.55
C LYS A 66 -8.44 22.24 1.98
N GLU A 67 -9.55 22.10 1.27
CA GLU A 67 -10.52 21.03 1.53
C GLU A 67 -9.87 19.63 1.50
N ALA A 68 -9.04 19.35 0.49
CA ALA A 68 -8.37 18.07 0.35
C ALA A 68 -7.33 17.81 1.46
N GLN A 69 -6.69 18.86 1.98
CA GLN A 69 -5.75 18.77 3.11
C GLN A 69 -6.45 18.57 4.46
N GLU A 70 -7.62 19.17 4.64
CA GLU A 70 -8.41 19.02 5.86
C GLU A 70 -9.13 17.67 5.94
N LYS A 71 -9.64 17.20 4.80
CA LYS A 71 -10.40 15.94 4.72
C LYS A 71 -10.19 15.24 3.39
N CYS A 72 -9.68 14.01 3.46
CA CYS A 72 -9.59 13.15 2.29
C CYS A 72 -11.00 12.86 1.73
N ALA A 73 -11.19 13.08 0.42
CA ALA A 73 -12.47 12.89 -0.25
C ALA A 73 -12.82 11.40 -0.45
N VAL A 74 -11.85 10.51 -0.30
CA VAL A 74 -12.04 9.06 -0.40
C VAL A 74 -11.66 8.38 0.90
N LYS A 75 -12.16 7.18 1.10
CA LYS A 75 -11.85 6.36 2.26
C LYS A 75 -11.38 4.98 1.83
N PHE A 76 -10.22 4.58 2.38
CA PHE A 76 -9.75 3.21 2.28
C PHE A 76 -10.02 2.50 3.60
N THR A 77 -10.77 1.41 3.53
CA THR A 77 -11.08 0.55 4.67
C THR A 77 -10.83 -0.89 4.29
N PHE A 78 -10.82 -1.81 5.23
CA PHE A 78 -10.80 -3.22 4.88
C PHE A 78 -11.93 -3.98 5.56
N GLU A 79 -12.46 -4.96 4.85
CA GLU A 79 -13.43 -5.92 5.33
C GLU A 79 -12.72 -7.22 5.70
N GLU A 80 -13.04 -7.75 6.88
CA GLU A 80 -12.46 -9.02 7.34
C GLU A 80 -13.24 -10.20 6.78
N GLY A 81 -12.63 -10.89 5.83
CA GLY A 81 -13.11 -12.18 5.37
C GLY A 81 -12.48 -13.35 6.14
N ARG A 82 -12.89 -14.58 5.82
CA ARG A 82 -12.34 -15.79 6.44
C ARG A 82 -10.83 -15.95 6.18
N LYS A 83 -10.37 -15.68 4.97
CA LYS A 83 -8.98 -15.84 4.54
C LYS A 83 -8.28 -14.51 4.31
N TYR A 84 -8.98 -13.52 3.78
CA TYR A 84 -8.41 -12.26 3.33
C TYR A 84 -9.00 -11.07 4.08
N PHE A 85 -8.18 -10.05 4.31
CA PHE A 85 -8.62 -8.68 4.45
C PHE A 85 -8.84 -8.14 3.04
N LYS A 86 -10.05 -7.65 2.74
CA LYS A 86 -10.39 -7.04 1.47
C LYS A 86 -10.29 -5.53 1.63
N VAL A 87 -9.28 -4.92 1.04
CA VAL A 87 -9.10 -3.47 1.06
C VAL A 87 -10.07 -2.85 0.07
N MET A 88 -10.92 -1.98 0.58
CA MET A 88 -12.00 -1.32 -0.13
C MET A 88 -11.67 0.15 -0.37
N PHE A 89 -11.84 0.60 -1.59
CA PHE A 89 -11.89 2.02 -1.94
C PHE A 89 -13.33 2.48 -1.92
N ARG A 90 -13.60 3.58 -1.24
CA ARG A 90 -14.91 4.22 -1.17
C ARG A 90 -14.78 5.71 -1.49
N ASP A 91 -15.51 6.17 -2.48
CA ASP A 91 -15.56 7.59 -2.80
C ASP A 91 -16.77 8.28 -2.14
N SER A 92 -16.79 9.60 -2.18
CA SER A 92 -17.87 10.42 -1.67
C SER A 92 -19.19 10.25 -2.46
N GLY A 93 -19.13 9.75 -3.68
CA GLY A 93 -20.29 9.45 -4.53
C GLY A 93 -20.92 8.08 -4.22
N GLY A 94 -20.41 7.33 -3.21
CA GLY A 94 -20.96 6.04 -2.80
C GLY A 94 -20.45 4.86 -3.64
N SER A 95 -19.51 5.08 -4.56
CA SER A 95 -18.88 4.02 -5.31
C SER A 95 -17.94 3.20 -4.42
N ASN A 96 -18.10 1.88 -4.49
CA ASN A 96 -17.27 0.93 -3.74
C ASN A 96 -16.54 -0.01 -4.69
N SER A 97 -15.23 -0.06 -4.59
CA SER A 97 -14.41 -1.01 -5.35
C SER A 97 -13.38 -1.70 -4.47
N VAL A 98 -12.94 -2.88 -4.90
CA VAL A 98 -11.89 -3.61 -4.21
C VAL A 98 -10.55 -3.15 -4.75
N HIS A 99 -9.71 -2.63 -3.86
CA HIS A 99 -8.37 -2.17 -4.20
C HIS A 99 -7.34 -3.31 -4.14
N ALA A 100 -7.35 -4.08 -3.06
CA ALA A 100 -6.41 -5.19 -2.84
C ALA A 100 -7.00 -6.27 -1.92
N PHE A 101 -6.38 -7.45 -1.94
CA PHE A 101 -6.60 -8.50 -0.96
C PHE A 101 -5.30 -8.75 -0.18
N VAL A 102 -5.38 -8.90 1.13
CA VAL A 102 -4.25 -9.26 1.99
C VAL A 102 -4.58 -10.56 2.71
N ASP A 103 -3.76 -11.60 2.55
CA ASP A 103 -3.96 -12.86 3.26
C ASP A 103 -3.68 -12.66 4.76
N ARG A 104 -4.66 -12.99 5.61
CA ARG A 104 -4.61 -12.75 7.05
C ARG A 104 -3.51 -13.51 7.77
N LYS A 105 -3.12 -14.69 7.24
CA LYS A 105 -2.13 -15.57 7.86
C LYS A 105 -0.73 -15.32 7.35
N THR A 106 -0.60 -15.02 6.05
CA THR A 106 0.71 -14.89 5.40
C THR A 106 1.13 -13.45 5.14
N GLY A 107 0.22 -12.47 5.23
CA GLY A 107 0.53 -11.07 4.92
C GLY A 107 0.79 -10.81 3.44
N GLU A 108 0.51 -11.76 2.58
CA GLU A 108 0.66 -11.64 1.13
C GLU A 108 -0.40 -10.74 0.54
N VAL A 109 0.02 -9.78 -0.27
CA VAL A 109 -0.84 -8.81 -0.95
C VAL A 109 -1.09 -9.26 -2.38
N TYR A 110 -2.34 -9.22 -2.78
CA TYR A 110 -2.81 -9.61 -4.11
C TYR A 110 -3.59 -8.48 -4.77
N LYS A 111 -3.44 -8.37 -6.10
CA LYS A 111 -4.34 -7.57 -6.92
C LYS A 111 -5.73 -8.22 -6.96
N PRO A 112 -6.83 -7.44 -6.99
CA PRO A 112 -8.16 -8.01 -7.22
C PRO A 112 -8.27 -8.57 -8.66
N ALA A 113 -8.79 -9.78 -8.78
CA ALA A 113 -9.25 -10.33 -10.05
C ALA A 113 -10.73 -10.01 -10.26
N SER A 114 -11.50 -9.96 -9.17
CA SER A 114 -12.90 -9.60 -9.14
C SER A 114 -13.25 -9.01 -7.77
N PHE A 115 -14.47 -8.55 -7.59
CA PHE A 115 -14.96 -8.07 -6.30
C PHE A 115 -14.85 -9.13 -5.18
N LYS A 116 -14.89 -10.42 -5.53
CA LYS A 116 -14.94 -11.53 -4.56
C LYS A 116 -13.62 -12.32 -4.46
N ALA A 117 -12.71 -12.19 -5.42
CA ALA A 117 -11.53 -13.04 -5.50
C ALA A 117 -10.25 -12.28 -5.85
N PRO A 118 -9.11 -12.64 -5.22
CA PRO A 118 -7.79 -12.15 -5.59
C PRO A 118 -7.30 -12.77 -6.89
N ALA A 119 -6.37 -12.08 -7.56
CA ALA A 119 -5.61 -12.62 -8.67
C ALA A 119 -4.63 -13.71 -8.20
N LYS A 120 -4.22 -14.57 -9.13
CA LYS A 120 -3.44 -15.79 -8.83
C LYS A 120 -2.05 -15.52 -8.20
N HIS A 121 -1.41 -14.38 -8.51
CA HIS A 121 -0.02 -14.14 -8.12
C HIS A 121 0.08 -13.14 -6.97
N VAL A 122 0.92 -13.46 -5.98
CA VAL A 122 1.35 -12.56 -4.91
C VAL A 122 2.08 -11.36 -5.50
N ARG A 123 1.79 -10.17 -4.99
CA ARG A 123 2.46 -8.93 -5.38
C ARG A 123 3.54 -8.55 -4.38
N PHE A 124 3.21 -8.61 -3.10
CA PHE A 124 4.10 -8.26 -1.99
C PHE A 124 3.82 -9.15 -0.80
N ASP A 125 4.78 -9.28 0.11
CA ASP A 125 4.63 -9.89 1.43
C ASP A 125 4.92 -8.83 2.50
N LEU A 126 3.89 -8.45 3.27
CA LEU A 126 4.02 -7.43 4.32
C LEU A 126 4.85 -7.87 5.52
N ARG A 127 5.14 -9.16 5.66
CA ARG A 127 6.06 -9.67 6.71
C ARG A 127 7.51 -9.33 6.40
N ILE A 128 7.84 -9.18 5.11
CA ILE A 128 9.17 -8.79 4.65
C ILE A 128 9.28 -7.26 4.79
N ILE A 129 10.18 -6.81 5.66
CA ILE A 129 10.34 -5.40 6.02
C ILE A 129 10.54 -4.53 4.77
N GLU A 130 11.48 -4.90 3.91
CA GLU A 130 11.80 -4.16 2.68
C GLU A 130 10.59 -4.01 1.74
N GLN A 131 9.81 -5.09 1.56
CA GLN A 131 8.62 -5.06 0.72
C GLN A 131 7.53 -4.20 1.34
N ARG A 132 7.32 -4.32 2.64
CA ARG A 132 6.34 -3.53 3.39
C ARG A 132 6.66 -2.04 3.32
N GLU A 133 7.90 -1.65 3.62
CA GLU A 133 8.33 -0.25 3.56
C GLU A 133 8.21 0.30 2.14
N TRP A 134 8.60 -0.50 1.15
CA TRP A 134 8.44 -0.11 -0.25
C TRP A 134 6.97 0.12 -0.61
N VAL A 135 6.08 -0.81 -0.25
CA VAL A 135 4.63 -0.69 -0.52
C VAL A 135 4.06 0.55 0.15
N LEU A 136 4.31 0.76 1.44
CA LEU A 136 3.78 1.91 2.18
C LEU A 136 4.27 3.25 1.62
N LYS A 137 5.47 3.28 1.04
CA LYS A 137 6.03 4.48 0.43
C LYS A 137 5.56 4.72 -1.01
N ASN A 138 5.30 3.65 -1.78
CA ASN A 138 5.08 3.73 -3.22
C ASN A 138 3.68 3.25 -3.65
N CYS A 139 2.80 2.90 -2.71
CA CYS A 139 1.43 2.58 -3.07
C CYS A 139 0.74 3.80 -3.67
N ASP A 140 -0.13 3.56 -4.60
CA ASP A 140 -0.95 4.58 -5.24
C ASP A 140 -2.43 4.20 -5.18
N TRP A 141 -3.27 5.19 -5.10
CA TRP A 141 -4.72 5.05 -4.98
C TRP A 141 -5.36 4.35 -6.19
N ALA A 142 -4.74 4.44 -7.38
CA ALA A 142 -5.24 3.81 -8.62
C ALA A 142 -4.86 2.31 -8.70
N GLY A 143 -3.88 1.87 -7.88
CA GLY A 143 -3.47 0.47 -7.81
C GLY A 143 -2.41 0.05 -8.81
N ASP A 144 -1.69 1.00 -9.42
CA ASP A 144 -0.64 0.71 -10.40
C ASP A 144 0.52 -0.09 -9.79
N TYR A 145 0.81 0.12 -8.50
CA TYR A 145 1.83 -0.65 -7.77
C TYR A 145 1.54 -2.15 -7.70
N LEU A 146 0.27 -2.57 -7.85
CA LEU A 146 -0.15 -3.97 -7.86
C LEU A 146 0.11 -4.67 -9.20
N TYR A 147 0.60 -3.96 -10.23
CA TYR A 147 1.00 -4.57 -11.49
C TYR A 147 2.45 -5.05 -11.44
N MET A 148 2.71 -6.25 -11.96
CA MET A 148 4.03 -6.93 -11.82
C MET A 148 5.22 -6.19 -12.43
N LYS A 149 5.00 -5.28 -13.36
CA LYS A 149 6.07 -4.56 -14.08
C LYS A 149 6.90 -3.62 -13.19
N GLY A 150 6.32 -3.07 -12.13
CA GLY A 150 7.01 -2.09 -11.27
C GLY A 150 7.99 -2.68 -10.26
N TRP A 151 7.72 -3.88 -9.75
CA TRP A 151 8.53 -4.52 -8.72
C TRP A 151 9.77 -5.24 -9.28
N HIS A 152 9.64 -5.93 -10.42
CA HIS A 152 10.76 -6.66 -11.03
C HIS A 152 11.88 -5.74 -11.50
N LEU A 153 11.57 -4.54 -11.96
CA LEU A 153 12.57 -3.56 -12.38
C LEU A 153 13.42 -3.01 -11.21
N LYS A 154 12.86 -2.94 -9.98
CA LYS A 154 13.59 -2.44 -8.81
C LYS A 154 14.38 -3.51 -8.06
N LYS A 155 14.00 -4.79 -8.15
CA LYS A 155 14.82 -5.88 -7.61
C LYS A 155 16.20 -5.94 -8.26
N ASN A 156 16.28 -5.66 -9.57
CA ASN A 156 17.54 -5.61 -10.29
C ASN A 156 18.39 -4.36 -9.94
N PHE A 157 17.77 -3.27 -9.47
CA PHE A 157 18.50 -2.05 -9.08
C PHE A 157 19.13 -2.16 -7.68
N CYS A 158 18.48 -2.83 -6.73
CA CYS A 158 19.04 -3.07 -5.40
C CYS A 158 20.20 -4.08 -5.43
N SER A 159 20.14 -5.07 -6.33
CA SER A 159 21.22 -6.04 -6.50
C SER A 159 22.49 -5.44 -7.11
N LEU A 160 22.37 -4.39 -7.92
CA LEU A 160 23.51 -3.70 -8.52
C LEU A 160 24.22 -2.73 -7.57
N HIS A 161 23.53 -2.22 -6.53
CA HIS A 161 24.16 -1.29 -5.58
C HIS A 161 24.99 -1.99 -4.49
N LEU A 162 24.78 -3.28 -4.26
CA LEU A 162 25.59 -4.05 -3.30
C LEU A 162 26.89 -4.62 -3.89
N SER A 163 27.09 -4.49 -5.21
CA SER A 163 28.30 -4.99 -5.88
C SER A 163 29.38 -3.91 -6.13
N PHE A 164 29.16 -2.67 -5.72
CA PHE A 164 30.11 -1.56 -5.97
C PHE A 164 30.66 -0.89 -4.70
N GLY A 165 30.76 -1.62 -3.62
CA GLY A 165 31.22 -1.09 -2.34
C GLY A 165 32.38 -1.88 -1.73
N PHE A 166 33.45 -2.20 -2.49
CA PHE A 166 34.74 -2.58 -1.88
C PHE A 166 35.85 -2.50 -2.94
N TYR A 167 36.37 -1.30 -3.16
CA TYR A 167 37.75 -1.12 -3.62
C TYR A 167 38.22 0.28 -3.16
N ILE A 168 38.67 0.39 -1.93
CA ILE A 168 39.64 1.41 -1.53
C ILE A 168 40.91 0.63 -1.30
N GLY A 169 41.75 0.60 -2.35
CA GLY A 169 43.10 0.11 -2.26
C GLY A 169 43.95 1.15 -1.55
N GLU A 170 44.64 0.73 -0.49
CA GLU A 170 45.84 1.38 0.03
C GLU A 170 46.91 1.41 -1.06
N HIS A 171 47.46 2.58 -1.27
CA HIS A 171 48.87 2.71 -1.65
C HIS A 171 49.41 4.05 -1.18
N VAL A 172 50.32 3.94 -0.18
CA VAL A 172 51.53 4.72 0.13
C VAL A 172 51.44 6.24 0.08
#